data_793cadbf5e3c1ad44e388325fe0a0586
#
_entry.id   793cadbf5e3c1ad44e388325fe0a0586
#
_cell.length_a   1.000
_cell.length_b   1.000
_cell.length_c   1.000
_cell.angle_alpha   90.00
_cell.angle_beta   90.00
_cell.angle_gamma   90.00
#
_symmetry.space_group_name_H-M   'P 1'
#
loop_
_entity.id
_entity.type
_entity.pdbx_description
1 polymer ?
#
loop_
_entity_poly.entity_id
_entity_poly.type
_entity_poly.pdbx_seq_one_letter_code
_entity_poly.pdbx_strand_id
1 'polypeptide(L)'
;MSFRFFVIALILSSVMGIIKGQVVITDTSGYLPYFYEGALDYNLMIASSLGYDNEIKRLVNKGANVDAETMEGATPLFFAVSGQWLNAVNALIRYGADPDAETFSGETPLILAAKLNNTEIAETLIRSGANTDHQDVYGATALHYASVYNYFVMTDLLLYYEADIDLKSRDGTTPLMAAVWAGNVDITDLLVLNGANLEARDNSGFTPFLVAAQNGDTLIMRLLLENGVDLYEKNIYNWDALSLSIRSDQKDAVEMLLKSGDKWNNKDRQVTNPYEIAAGYRRKEVLDMLKNYNIQGFNSHRFNQAAVSLSTRFTLKNIYTGFSFSFKEPLSSIGILAGFDTKPFYTSVLVKESENTYYQYKEKSSFIYAGLFRDFNLTDNMFRSNLYFSTSLSAGYFFTENFKGTEIIPERKFKIVPSASLKWNIRKLTIYSGVELVTTDYHKSGSIWVRTGCSINFLFSNIKTPAKTIRWY
;
A
#
# COMPACT_ATOMS: atom_id res chain seq x y z
N MET A 1 1.28 -2.51 1.34
CA MET A 1 1.39 -1.07 1.67
C MET A 1 2.21 -0.84 2.92
N SER A 2 2.15 -1.72 3.93
CA SER A 2 2.95 -1.65 5.16
C SER A 2 4.46 -1.63 4.90
N PHE A 3 4.97 -2.52 4.06
CA PHE A 3 6.41 -2.64 3.79
C PHE A 3 7.02 -1.43 3.06
N ARG A 4 6.29 -0.85 2.08
CA ARG A 4 6.71 0.41 1.45
C ARG A 4 6.74 1.58 2.42
N PHE A 5 5.82 1.61 3.40
CA PHE A 5 5.85 2.60 4.48
C PHE A 5 7.00 2.39 5.44
N PHE A 6 7.32 1.14 5.77
CA PHE A 6 8.44 0.81 6.63
C PHE A 6 9.77 1.31 6.03
N VAL A 7 10.04 1.04 4.77
CA VAL A 7 11.29 1.48 4.14
C VAL A 7 11.29 2.96 3.80
N ILE A 8 10.16 3.55 3.41
CA ILE A 8 10.06 5.02 3.29
C ILE A 8 10.24 5.67 4.66
N ALA A 9 9.69 5.11 5.72
CA ALA A 9 9.93 5.56 7.09
C ALA A 9 11.39 5.38 7.51
N LEU A 10 12.02 4.26 7.15
CA LEU A 10 13.43 3.99 7.31
C LEU A 10 14.32 5.04 6.62
N ILE A 11 14.05 5.30 5.33
CA ILE A 11 14.79 6.30 4.54
C ILE A 11 14.53 7.72 5.08
N LEU A 12 13.26 8.05 5.39
CA LEU A 12 12.92 9.38 5.93
C LEU A 12 13.43 9.57 7.36
N SER A 13 13.43 8.53 8.20
CA SER A 13 14.01 8.64 9.56
C SER A 13 15.52 8.81 9.52
N SER A 14 16.22 8.14 8.58
CA SER A 14 17.66 8.31 8.41
C SER A 14 18.02 9.69 7.86
N VAL A 15 17.26 10.21 6.91
CA VAL A 15 17.50 11.55 6.35
C VAL A 15 17.10 12.65 7.34
N MET A 16 15.98 12.50 8.07
CA MET A 16 15.60 13.44 9.12
C MET A 16 16.42 13.30 10.39
N GLY A 17 16.87 12.07 10.77
CA GLY A 17 17.77 11.84 11.89
C GLY A 17 19.14 12.46 11.66
N ILE A 18 19.72 12.30 10.47
CA ILE A 18 20.99 12.93 10.08
C ILE A 18 20.86 14.47 10.04
N ILE A 19 19.71 14.99 9.60
CA ILE A 19 19.47 16.46 9.62
C ILE A 19 19.22 16.98 11.04
N LYS A 20 18.62 16.17 11.93
CA LYS A 20 18.37 16.56 13.34
C LYS A 20 19.54 16.29 14.29
N GLY A 21 20.38 15.29 14.02
CA GLY A 21 21.59 15.00 14.79
C GLY A 21 22.73 16.01 14.58
N GLN A 22 22.68 16.76 13.49
CA GLN A 22 23.47 17.98 13.34
C GLN A 22 22.70 19.17 13.93
N VAL A 23 22.62 19.24 15.24
CA VAL A 23 22.67 20.55 15.88
C VAL A 23 24.11 21.04 15.69
N VAL A 24 24.43 21.36 14.43
CA VAL A 24 25.53 22.23 14.13
C VAL A 24 25.11 23.60 14.67
N ILE A 25 25.47 23.87 15.91
CA ILE A 25 25.63 25.22 16.36
C ILE A 25 26.87 25.71 15.59
N THR A 26 26.70 25.99 14.30
CA THR A 26 27.68 26.78 13.56
C THR A 26 27.48 28.20 14.01
N ASP A 27 28.18 28.54 15.07
CA ASP A 27 28.64 29.90 15.18
C ASP A 27 29.62 30.10 14.02
N THR A 28 29.24 30.92 13.05
CA THR A 28 30.03 31.30 11.87
C THR A 28 31.27 32.12 12.26
N SER A 29 31.58 32.29 13.53
CA SER A 29 32.67 33.09 14.07
C SER A 29 33.95 32.32 14.39
N GLY A 30 33.95 30.96 14.21
CA GLY A 30 35.20 30.17 14.43
C GLY A 30 35.67 30.08 15.88
N TYR A 31 34.85 30.44 16.84
CA TYR A 31 35.12 30.29 18.26
C TYR A 31 34.71 28.92 18.77
N LEU A 32 35.49 28.39 19.72
CA LEU A 32 35.14 27.20 20.50
C LEU A 32 33.74 27.37 21.12
N PRO A 33 32.88 26.34 21.15
CA PRO A 33 31.55 26.48 21.74
C PRO A 33 31.67 26.91 23.20
N TYR A 34 30.87 27.89 23.59
CA TYR A 34 30.79 28.33 24.96
C TYR A 34 30.18 27.24 25.84
N PHE A 35 30.96 26.69 26.76
CA PHE A 35 30.41 25.83 27.81
C PHE A 35 29.73 26.70 28.87
N TYR A 36 28.49 26.37 29.17
CA TYR A 36 27.70 27.11 30.15
C TYR A 36 28.21 26.78 31.58
N GLU A 37 28.60 27.79 32.33
CA GLU A 37 28.97 27.61 33.73
C GLU A 37 27.75 27.12 34.52
N GLY A 38 27.85 25.96 35.19
CA GLY A 38 26.79 25.35 35.98
C GLY A 38 25.89 24.34 35.27
N ALA A 39 26.01 24.16 33.95
CA ALA A 39 25.24 23.17 33.16
C ALA A 39 26.14 22.00 32.76
N LEU A 40 26.59 21.20 33.73
CA LEU A 40 27.59 20.14 33.53
C LEU A 40 27.12 19.12 32.47
N ASP A 41 25.87 18.69 32.57
CA ASP A 41 25.29 17.64 31.66
C ASP A 41 25.18 18.17 30.23
N TYR A 42 24.71 19.40 30.05
CA TYR A 42 24.62 20.03 28.74
C TYR A 42 26.02 20.20 28.09
N ASN A 43 27.02 20.63 28.90
CA ASN A 43 28.38 20.74 28.44
C ASN A 43 28.97 19.39 28.07
N LEU A 44 28.60 18.31 28.79
CA LEU A 44 29.00 16.96 28.46
C LEU A 44 28.42 16.50 27.10
N MET A 45 27.17 16.81 26.81
CA MET A 45 26.56 16.54 25.50
C MET A 45 27.28 17.27 24.37
N ILE A 46 27.62 18.55 24.57
CA ILE A 46 28.41 19.33 23.59
C ILE A 46 29.79 18.72 23.40
N ALA A 47 30.53 18.45 24.50
CA ALA A 47 31.85 17.85 24.43
C ALA A 47 31.84 16.51 23.70
N SER A 48 30.79 15.70 23.93
CA SER A 48 30.57 14.41 23.28
C SER A 48 30.31 14.57 21.80
N SER A 49 29.44 15.52 21.41
CA SER A 49 29.10 15.78 19.98
C SER A 49 30.29 16.30 19.17
N LEU A 50 31.27 16.90 19.82
CA LEU A 50 32.49 17.46 19.21
C LEU A 50 33.73 16.56 19.37
N GLY A 51 33.61 15.44 20.09
CA GLY A 51 34.68 14.48 20.28
C GLY A 51 35.79 14.96 21.23
N TYR A 52 35.52 15.88 22.17
CA TYR A 52 36.50 16.43 23.11
C TYR A 52 36.68 15.49 24.30
N ASP A 53 37.38 14.37 24.09
CA ASP A 53 37.58 13.32 25.10
C ASP A 53 38.19 13.82 26.43
N ASN A 54 39.11 14.78 26.39
CA ASN A 54 39.67 15.39 27.59
C ASN A 54 38.65 16.23 28.36
N GLU A 55 37.79 16.93 27.65
CA GLU A 55 36.71 17.71 28.25
C GLU A 55 35.62 16.81 28.83
N ILE A 56 35.26 15.70 28.13
CA ILE A 56 34.38 14.65 28.66
C ILE A 56 34.91 14.16 30.03
N LYS A 57 36.18 13.76 30.11
CA LYS A 57 36.82 13.31 31.35
C LYS A 57 36.73 14.38 32.45
N ARG A 58 37.00 15.64 32.11
CA ARG A 58 36.95 16.76 33.05
C ARG A 58 35.55 16.99 33.61
N LEU A 59 34.53 16.93 32.74
CA LEU A 59 33.15 17.19 33.11
C LEU A 59 32.56 16.06 33.96
N VAL A 60 32.80 14.80 33.60
CA VAL A 60 32.36 13.63 34.38
C VAL A 60 33.02 13.64 35.76
N ASN A 61 34.33 13.95 35.85
CA ASN A 61 35.03 14.08 37.14
C ASN A 61 34.51 15.26 38.00
N LYS A 62 33.83 16.24 37.40
CA LYS A 62 33.13 17.32 38.10
C LYS A 62 31.71 16.97 38.52
N GLY A 63 31.23 15.77 38.17
CA GLY A 63 29.93 15.27 38.55
C GLY A 63 28.86 15.44 37.47
N ALA A 64 29.24 15.64 36.20
CA ALA A 64 28.29 15.53 35.11
C ALA A 64 27.69 14.12 35.05
N ASN A 65 26.38 14.02 34.83
CA ASN A 65 25.71 12.74 34.64
C ASN A 65 26.07 12.20 33.26
N VAL A 66 26.72 11.02 33.21
CA VAL A 66 27.16 10.37 31.96
C VAL A 66 26.02 9.95 31.09
N ASP A 67 24.86 9.63 31.70
CA ASP A 67 23.62 9.23 31.04
C ASP A 67 22.54 10.32 31.12
N ALA A 68 22.95 11.59 31.17
CA ALA A 68 22.00 12.68 31.08
C ALA A 68 21.25 12.64 29.73
N GLU A 69 19.94 12.83 29.77
CA GLU A 69 19.09 12.75 28.60
C GLU A 69 18.62 14.14 28.11
N THR A 70 18.54 14.30 26.81
CA THR A 70 17.82 15.43 26.21
C THR A 70 16.30 15.20 26.27
N MET A 71 15.52 16.21 25.85
CA MET A 71 14.06 16.07 25.71
C MET A 71 13.64 15.01 24.68
N GLU A 72 14.56 14.48 23.89
CA GLU A 72 14.35 13.41 22.90
C GLU A 72 14.93 12.07 23.38
N GLY A 73 15.46 11.98 24.62
CA GLY A 73 16.07 10.79 25.20
C GLY A 73 17.52 10.56 24.74
N ALA A 74 18.14 11.49 24.00
CA ALA A 74 19.51 11.31 23.53
C ALA A 74 20.51 11.57 24.64
N THR A 75 21.48 10.65 24.85
CA THR A 75 22.54 10.70 25.86
C THR A 75 23.85 11.25 25.30
N PRO A 76 24.84 11.62 26.13
CA PRO A 76 26.16 11.97 25.66
C PRO A 76 26.81 10.90 24.78
N LEU A 77 26.59 9.60 25.07
CA LEU A 77 27.07 8.50 24.25
C LEU A 77 26.44 8.52 22.87
N PHE A 78 25.11 8.75 22.76
CA PHE A 78 24.43 8.89 21.49
C PHE A 78 25.02 10.04 20.65
N PHE A 79 25.35 11.19 21.26
CA PHE A 79 25.98 12.30 20.56
C PHE A 79 27.40 11.97 20.09
N ALA A 80 28.19 11.25 20.89
CA ALA A 80 29.53 10.82 20.49
C ALA A 80 29.49 9.86 19.29
N VAL A 81 28.51 8.93 19.26
CA VAL A 81 28.28 8.03 18.13
C VAL A 81 27.80 8.81 16.90
N SER A 82 26.88 9.73 17.07
CA SER A 82 26.38 10.60 15.97
C SER A 82 27.52 11.41 15.33
N GLY A 83 28.47 11.90 16.15
CA GLY A 83 29.67 12.58 15.68
C GLY A 83 30.77 11.65 15.16
N GLN A 84 30.58 10.33 15.31
CA GLN A 84 31.57 9.30 14.96
C GLN A 84 32.91 9.41 15.66
N TRP A 85 32.89 9.87 16.91
CA TRP A 85 34.09 10.11 17.73
C TRP A 85 34.45 8.90 18.60
N LEU A 86 35.19 7.94 18.06
CA LEU A 86 35.59 6.72 18.78
C LEU A 86 36.23 6.97 20.15
N ASN A 87 37.10 7.97 20.23
CA ASN A 87 37.75 8.31 21.51
C ASN A 87 36.77 8.82 22.57
N ALA A 88 35.77 9.61 22.14
CA ALA A 88 34.69 10.07 23.02
C ALA A 88 33.81 8.93 23.48
N VAL A 89 33.41 8.02 22.54
CA VAL A 89 32.68 6.79 22.85
C VAL A 89 33.43 5.96 23.91
N ASN A 90 34.72 5.68 23.67
CA ASN A 90 35.54 4.95 24.60
C ASN A 90 35.66 5.64 25.97
N ALA A 91 35.73 6.97 26.00
CA ALA A 91 35.79 7.73 27.25
C ALA A 91 34.48 7.59 28.03
N LEU A 92 33.33 7.80 27.39
CA LEU A 92 32.00 7.71 28.01
C LEU A 92 31.73 6.31 28.56
N ILE A 93 32.00 5.26 27.77
CA ILE A 93 31.86 3.87 28.22
C ILE A 93 32.72 3.56 29.46
N ARG A 94 33.99 4.04 29.49
CA ARG A 94 34.86 3.87 30.68
C ARG A 94 34.30 4.55 31.90
N TYR A 95 33.53 5.60 31.77
CA TYR A 95 32.83 6.28 32.86
C TYR A 95 31.46 5.70 33.16
N GLY A 96 31.12 4.57 32.57
CA GLY A 96 29.89 3.82 32.85
C GLY A 96 28.66 4.29 32.11
N ALA A 97 28.83 4.94 30.93
CA ALA A 97 27.69 5.24 30.05
C ALA A 97 26.97 3.95 29.66
N ASP A 98 25.63 3.96 29.69
CA ASP A 98 24.81 2.85 29.29
C ASP A 98 24.85 2.69 27.74
N PRO A 99 25.39 1.56 27.22
CA PRO A 99 25.50 1.34 25.81
C PRO A 99 24.12 1.09 25.13
N ASP A 100 23.09 0.79 25.93
CA ASP A 100 21.72 0.51 25.47
C ASP A 100 20.72 1.66 25.75
N ALA A 101 21.23 2.81 26.25
CA ALA A 101 20.37 3.98 26.42
C ALA A 101 19.70 4.37 25.12
N GLU A 102 18.35 4.37 25.14
CA GLU A 102 17.54 4.59 23.94
C GLU A 102 16.94 6.00 23.88
N THR A 103 16.82 6.53 22.69
CA THR A 103 16.03 7.73 22.43
C THR A 103 14.51 7.40 22.50
N PHE A 104 13.65 8.41 22.49
CA PHE A 104 12.19 8.20 22.43
C PHE A 104 11.71 7.48 21.16
N SER A 105 12.57 7.39 20.14
CA SER A 105 12.33 6.56 18.96
C SER A 105 12.82 5.12 19.14
N GLY A 106 13.29 4.73 20.33
CA GLY A 106 13.86 3.41 20.60
C GLY A 106 15.24 3.20 19.95
N GLU A 107 15.89 4.27 19.48
CA GLU A 107 17.16 4.16 18.79
C GLU A 107 18.31 4.13 19.81
N THR A 108 19.06 3.03 19.83
CA THR A 108 20.26 2.88 20.66
C THR A 108 21.51 3.38 19.95
N PRO A 109 22.62 3.62 20.69
CA PRO A 109 23.92 3.93 20.10
C PRO A 109 24.37 2.90 19.03
N LEU A 110 24.08 1.61 19.24
CA LEU A 110 24.42 0.55 18.27
C LEU A 110 23.59 0.66 16.98
N ILE A 111 22.29 0.90 17.09
CA ILE A 111 21.43 1.13 15.91
C ILE A 111 21.93 2.34 15.13
N LEU A 112 22.29 3.42 15.81
CA LEU A 112 22.85 4.62 15.18
C LEU A 112 24.19 4.32 14.50
N ALA A 113 25.10 3.59 15.16
CA ALA A 113 26.39 3.20 14.58
C ALA A 113 26.21 2.34 13.32
N ALA A 114 25.21 1.44 13.31
CA ALA A 114 24.85 0.64 12.14
C ALA A 114 24.31 1.51 11.00
N LYS A 115 23.46 2.47 11.29
CA LYS A 115 22.96 3.44 10.28
C LYS A 115 24.08 4.30 9.68
N LEU A 116 25.08 4.63 10.47
CA LEU A 116 26.24 5.42 10.04
C LEU A 116 27.36 4.57 9.40
N ASN A 117 27.19 3.24 9.37
CA ASN A 117 28.19 2.28 8.92
C ASN A 117 29.53 2.40 9.63
N ASN A 118 29.52 2.77 10.91
CA ASN A 118 30.74 2.88 11.70
C ASN A 118 31.01 1.58 12.46
N THR A 119 31.75 0.68 11.85
CA THR A 119 32.01 -0.66 12.38
C THR A 119 32.91 -0.64 13.61
N GLU A 120 33.85 0.31 13.73
CA GLU A 120 34.72 0.44 14.90
C GLU A 120 33.94 0.84 16.15
N ILE A 121 33.01 1.80 16.00
CA ILE A 121 32.14 2.21 17.10
C ILE A 121 31.15 1.09 17.42
N ALA A 122 30.56 0.45 16.43
CA ALA A 122 29.65 -0.66 16.65
C ALA A 122 30.32 -1.81 17.41
N GLU A 123 31.53 -2.21 17.01
CA GLU A 123 32.33 -3.22 17.73
C GLU A 123 32.62 -2.81 19.16
N THR A 124 32.99 -1.55 19.37
CA THR A 124 33.25 -1.00 20.71
C THR A 124 32.02 -1.08 21.61
N LEU A 125 30.85 -0.72 21.09
CA LEU A 125 29.57 -0.78 21.80
C LEU A 125 29.22 -2.22 22.17
N ILE A 126 29.28 -3.15 21.20
CA ILE A 126 28.95 -4.57 21.41
C ILE A 126 29.88 -5.18 22.47
N ARG A 127 31.19 -4.94 22.37
CA ARG A 127 32.17 -5.42 23.39
C ARG A 127 31.95 -4.80 24.77
N SER A 128 31.25 -3.70 24.84
CA SER A 128 30.89 -3.03 26.09
C SER A 128 29.52 -3.46 26.62
N GLY A 129 28.86 -4.43 25.97
CA GLY A 129 27.62 -5.05 26.41
C GLY A 129 26.35 -4.53 25.70
N ALA A 130 26.49 -3.75 24.62
CA ALA A 130 25.34 -3.32 23.86
C ALA A 130 24.56 -4.53 23.32
N ASN A 131 23.22 -4.49 23.44
CA ASN A 131 22.32 -5.53 22.96
C ASN A 131 22.20 -5.43 21.43
N THR A 132 22.70 -6.46 20.73
CA THR A 132 22.65 -6.56 19.26
C THR A 132 21.21 -6.65 18.73
N ASP A 133 20.27 -7.14 19.55
CA ASP A 133 18.89 -7.44 19.19
C ASP A 133 17.90 -6.35 19.65
N HIS A 134 18.42 -5.25 20.18
CA HIS A 134 17.54 -4.14 20.56
C HIS A 134 16.72 -3.65 19.36
N GLN A 135 15.42 -3.45 19.60
CA GLN A 135 14.47 -3.04 18.56
C GLN A 135 13.97 -1.62 18.79
N ASP A 136 14.07 -0.77 17.80
CA ASP A 136 13.48 0.57 17.81
C ASP A 136 11.95 0.57 17.76
N VAL A 137 11.33 1.76 17.70
CA VAL A 137 9.87 1.90 17.62
C VAL A 137 9.25 1.24 16.39
N TYR A 138 10.02 0.88 15.38
CA TYR A 138 9.56 0.12 14.21
C TYR A 138 9.80 -1.39 14.38
N GLY A 139 10.41 -1.80 15.46
CA GLY A 139 10.86 -3.16 15.70
C GLY A 139 12.11 -3.52 14.87
N ALA A 140 12.82 -2.54 14.33
CA ALA A 140 14.02 -2.77 13.55
C ALA A 140 15.27 -2.80 14.45
N THR A 141 16.17 -3.75 14.17
CA THR A 141 17.47 -3.89 14.84
C THR A 141 18.58 -3.25 14.02
N ALA A 142 19.79 -3.17 14.60
CA ALA A 142 20.99 -2.77 13.87
C ALA A 142 21.21 -3.60 12.59
N LEU A 143 20.91 -4.91 12.64
CA LEU A 143 21.05 -5.83 11.50
C LEU A 143 20.04 -5.51 10.38
N HIS A 144 18.82 -5.10 10.70
CA HIS A 144 17.86 -4.64 9.69
C HIS A 144 18.38 -3.43 8.92
N TYR A 145 18.93 -2.44 9.62
CA TYR A 145 19.49 -1.23 9.01
C TYR A 145 20.71 -1.53 8.15
N ALA A 146 21.65 -2.32 8.67
CA ALA A 146 22.82 -2.75 7.91
C ALA A 146 22.42 -3.48 6.62
N SER A 147 21.39 -4.32 6.71
CA SER A 147 20.86 -5.10 5.57
C SER A 147 20.22 -4.20 4.51
N VAL A 148 19.42 -3.20 4.88
CA VAL A 148 18.80 -2.26 3.94
C VAL A 148 19.82 -1.37 3.25
N TYR A 149 20.81 -0.87 3.98
CA TYR A 149 21.78 0.08 3.46
C TYR A 149 22.96 -0.55 2.72
N ASN A 150 22.96 -1.87 2.55
CA ASN A 150 24.04 -2.62 1.88
C ASN A 150 25.39 -2.50 2.58
N TYR A 151 25.41 -2.52 3.91
CA TYR A 151 26.62 -2.38 4.71
C TYR A 151 27.20 -3.75 5.05
N PHE A 152 27.91 -4.35 4.08
CA PHE A 152 28.42 -5.71 4.17
C PHE A 152 29.23 -5.97 5.44
N VAL A 153 30.24 -5.13 5.71
CA VAL A 153 31.12 -5.30 6.89
C VAL A 153 30.36 -5.13 8.21
N MET A 154 29.37 -4.23 8.24
CA MET A 154 28.53 -4.06 9.43
C MET A 154 27.60 -5.26 9.62
N THR A 155 27.00 -5.78 8.55
CA THR A 155 26.16 -6.99 8.60
C THR A 155 26.98 -8.18 9.10
N ASP A 156 28.17 -8.39 8.55
CA ASP A 156 29.08 -9.48 8.94
C ASP A 156 29.51 -9.33 10.41
N LEU A 157 29.84 -8.12 10.85
CA LEU A 157 30.16 -7.81 12.25
C LEU A 157 29.03 -8.18 13.21
N LEU A 158 27.79 -7.76 12.89
CA LEU A 158 26.62 -8.04 13.73
C LEU A 158 26.34 -9.54 13.82
N LEU A 159 26.45 -10.26 12.70
CA LEU A 159 26.31 -11.72 12.66
C LEU A 159 27.43 -12.42 13.45
N TYR A 160 28.67 -11.93 13.35
CA TYR A 160 29.80 -12.45 14.13
C TYR A 160 29.57 -12.34 15.63
N TYR A 161 28.87 -11.29 16.09
CA TYR A 161 28.47 -11.09 17.48
C TYR A 161 27.06 -11.63 17.79
N GLU A 162 26.62 -12.64 17.03
CA GLU A 162 25.42 -13.44 17.27
C GLU A 162 24.11 -12.63 17.31
N ALA A 163 24.02 -11.52 16.56
CA ALA A 163 22.74 -10.85 16.35
C ALA A 163 21.70 -11.83 15.78
N ASP A 164 20.46 -11.82 16.30
CA ASP A 164 19.39 -12.68 15.80
C ASP A 164 19.06 -12.34 14.35
N ILE A 165 19.43 -13.28 13.46
CA ILE A 165 19.33 -13.15 12.02
C ILE A 165 17.87 -13.11 11.53
N ASP A 166 16.93 -13.64 12.32
CA ASP A 166 15.51 -13.81 11.95
C ASP A 166 14.57 -12.96 12.81
N LEU A 167 15.10 -12.05 13.61
CA LEU A 167 14.28 -11.18 14.42
C LEU A 167 13.37 -10.34 13.52
N LYS A 168 12.08 -10.28 13.88
CA LYS A 168 11.07 -9.61 13.07
C LYS A 168 10.79 -8.21 13.54
N SER A 169 10.77 -7.26 12.61
CA SER A 169 10.21 -5.94 12.84
C SER A 169 8.70 -5.95 13.11
N ARG A 170 8.10 -4.82 13.45
CA ARG A 170 6.64 -4.73 13.74
C ARG A 170 5.74 -5.16 12.60
N ASP A 171 6.16 -5.01 11.36
CA ASP A 171 5.42 -5.49 10.18
C ASP A 171 5.77 -6.92 9.78
N GLY A 172 6.60 -7.59 10.58
CA GLY A 172 6.99 -8.99 10.38
C GLY A 172 8.18 -9.16 9.42
N THR A 173 8.84 -8.09 9.01
CA THR A 173 10.00 -8.12 8.12
C THR A 173 11.23 -8.62 8.88
N THR A 174 11.98 -9.57 8.29
CA THR A 174 13.28 -10.02 8.78
C THR A 174 14.42 -9.23 8.11
N PRO A 175 15.66 -9.25 8.64
CA PRO A 175 16.82 -8.65 7.98
C PRO A 175 17.02 -9.15 6.53
N LEU A 176 16.80 -10.45 6.30
CA LEU A 176 16.82 -11.03 4.94
C LEU A 176 15.78 -10.38 4.02
N MET A 177 14.54 -10.24 4.47
CA MET A 177 13.51 -9.56 3.67
C MET A 177 13.87 -8.10 3.41
N ALA A 178 14.49 -7.44 4.36
CA ALA A 178 14.94 -6.05 4.24
C ALA A 178 16.04 -5.91 3.17
N ALA A 179 17.02 -6.83 3.15
CA ALA A 179 18.07 -6.90 2.13
C ALA A 179 17.48 -7.16 0.73
N VAL A 180 16.59 -8.16 0.62
CA VAL A 180 15.89 -8.51 -0.62
C VAL A 180 15.05 -7.36 -1.15
N TRP A 181 14.33 -6.67 -0.27
CA TRP A 181 13.53 -5.51 -0.65
C TRP A 181 14.39 -4.37 -1.21
N ALA A 182 15.58 -4.15 -0.63
CA ALA A 182 16.54 -3.16 -1.09
C ALA A 182 17.31 -3.59 -2.35
N GLY A 183 17.21 -4.85 -2.78
CA GLY A 183 17.95 -5.39 -3.94
C GLY A 183 19.41 -5.68 -3.64
N ASN A 184 19.79 -5.85 -2.38
CA ASN A 184 21.16 -6.03 -1.93
C ASN A 184 21.59 -7.50 -2.06
N VAL A 185 22.08 -7.90 -3.22
CA VAL A 185 22.46 -9.30 -3.54
C VAL A 185 23.50 -9.83 -2.56
N ASP A 186 24.59 -9.09 -2.33
CA ASP A 186 25.71 -9.53 -1.48
C ASP A 186 25.28 -9.75 -0.03
N ILE A 187 24.42 -8.86 0.49
CA ILE A 187 23.86 -9.00 1.85
C ILE A 187 22.89 -10.18 1.91
N THR A 188 22.07 -10.35 0.86
CA THR A 188 21.15 -11.49 0.77
C THR A 188 21.92 -12.79 0.82
N ASP A 189 23.01 -12.92 0.05
CA ASP A 189 23.88 -14.09 0.03
C ASP A 189 24.53 -14.32 1.41
N LEU A 190 25.06 -13.27 2.02
CA LEU A 190 25.67 -13.35 3.35
C LEU A 190 24.66 -13.87 4.40
N LEU A 191 23.43 -13.34 4.42
CA LEU A 191 22.39 -13.77 5.35
C LEU A 191 21.95 -15.21 5.09
N VAL A 192 21.80 -15.60 3.82
CA VAL A 192 21.47 -16.99 3.44
C VAL A 192 22.57 -17.96 3.90
N LEU A 193 23.84 -17.63 3.67
CA LEU A 193 24.99 -18.44 4.09
C LEU A 193 25.08 -18.57 5.63
N ASN A 194 24.61 -17.58 6.37
CA ASN A 194 24.55 -17.62 7.84
C ASN A 194 23.24 -18.22 8.37
N GLY A 195 22.41 -18.84 7.50
CA GLY A 195 21.27 -19.63 7.91
C GLY A 195 19.98 -18.86 8.16
N ALA A 196 19.83 -17.67 7.57
CA ALA A 196 18.56 -16.92 7.63
C ALA A 196 17.37 -17.77 7.13
N ASN A 197 16.23 -17.64 7.77
CA ASN A 197 15.01 -18.36 7.41
C ASN A 197 14.42 -17.85 6.09
N LEU A 198 14.58 -18.65 5.03
CA LEU A 198 14.10 -18.31 3.68
C LEU A 198 12.57 -18.32 3.55
N GLU A 199 11.87 -19.01 4.46
CA GLU A 199 10.42 -19.15 4.48
C GLU A 199 9.75 -18.21 5.49
N ALA A 200 10.52 -17.32 6.12
CA ALA A 200 9.98 -16.31 7.02
C ALA A 200 8.91 -15.50 6.29
N ARG A 201 7.84 -15.15 7.02
CA ARG A 201 6.71 -14.40 6.45
C ARG A 201 6.49 -13.10 7.21
N ASP A 202 6.29 -12.02 6.47
CA ASP A 202 5.80 -10.78 7.03
C ASP A 202 4.30 -10.86 7.40
N ASN A 203 3.74 -9.81 7.99
CA ASN A 203 2.32 -9.75 8.37
C ASN A 203 1.36 -9.83 7.17
N SER A 204 1.85 -9.65 5.96
CA SER A 204 1.11 -9.80 4.70
C SER A 204 1.34 -11.18 4.05
N GLY A 205 2.13 -12.04 4.69
CA GLY A 205 2.48 -13.37 4.22
C GLY A 205 3.49 -13.37 3.07
N PHE A 206 4.22 -12.27 2.85
CA PHE A 206 5.32 -12.28 1.89
C PHE A 206 6.50 -13.04 2.45
N THR A 207 7.10 -13.89 1.63
CA THR A 207 8.42 -14.48 1.87
C THR A 207 9.50 -13.66 1.16
N PRO A 208 10.81 -13.85 1.47
CA PRO A 208 11.88 -13.20 0.73
C PRO A 208 11.77 -13.41 -0.78
N PHE A 209 11.41 -14.63 -1.22
CA PHE A 209 11.23 -14.95 -2.63
C PHE A 209 10.09 -14.18 -3.30
N LEU A 210 8.96 -14.04 -2.62
CA LEU A 210 7.83 -13.25 -3.12
C LEU A 210 8.16 -11.75 -3.21
N VAL A 211 8.99 -11.24 -2.30
CA VAL A 211 9.50 -9.85 -2.36
C VAL A 211 10.41 -9.67 -3.58
N ALA A 212 11.39 -10.59 -3.79
CA ALA A 212 12.29 -10.56 -4.94
C ALA A 212 11.52 -10.61 -6.27
N ALA A 213 10.51 -11.48 -6.37
CA ALA A 213 9.66 -11.61 -7.54
C ALA A 213 8.84 -10.34 -7.82
N GLN A 214 8.34 -9.67 -6.78
CA GLN A 214 7.64 -8.40 -6.92
C GLN A 214 8.55 -7.28 -7.40
N ASN A 215 9.80 -7.25 -6.93
CA ASN A 215 10.81 -6.28 -7.35
C ASN A 215 11.38 -6.57 -8.76
N GLY A 216 11.37 -7.84 -9.17
CA GLY A 216 11.97 -8.28 -10.42
C GLY A 216 13.47 -8.62 -10.31
N ASP A 217 13.96 -8.84 -9.09
CA ASP A 217 15.38 -9.09 -8.81
C ASP A 217 15.76 -10.55 -9.13
N THR A 218 15.99 -10.82 -10.41
CA THR A 218 16.25 -12.18 -10.90
C THR A 218 17.50 -12.82 -10.32
N LEU A 219 18.49 -12.03 -9.91
CA LEU A 219 19.71 -12.54 -9.24
C LEU A 219 19.36 -13.08 -7.86
N ILE A 220 18.63 -12.30 -7.06
CA ILE A 220 18.18 -12.72 -5.72
C ILE A 220 17.20 -13.89 -5.84
N MET A 221 16.25 -13.84 -6.81
CA MET A 221 15.34 -14.96 -7.04
C MET A 221 16.09 -16.27 -7.32
N ARG A 222 17.15 -16.21 -8.16
CA ARG A 222 17.97 -17.38 -8.47
C ARG A 222 18.69 -17.89 -7.23
N LEU A 223 19.34 -17.00 -6.47
CA LEU A 223 20.04 -17.33 -5.23
C LEU A 223 19.10 -18.05 -4.26
N LEU A 224 17.88 -17.53 -4.05
CA LEU A 224 16.91 -18.15 -3.16
C LEU A 224 16.43 -19.50 -3.67
N LEU A 225 16.18 -19.67 -4.99
CA LEU A 225 15.80 -20.96 -5.59
C LEU A 225 16.89 -22.01 -5.47
N GLU A 226 18.17 -21.62 -5.65
CA GLU A 226 19.32 -22.52 -5.48
C GLU A 226 19.45 -23.02 -4.03
N ASN A 227 18.91 -22.25 -3.07
CA ASN A 227 18.83 -22.61 -1.67
C ASN A 227 17.51 -23.29 -1.27
N GLY A 228 16.69 -23.73 -2.23
CA GLY A 228 15.58 -24.65 -2.02
C GLY A 228 14.24 -24.02 -1.67
N VAL A 229 14.04 -22.74 -1.92
CA VAL A 229 12.75 -22.06 -1.69
C VAL A 229 11.65 -22.62 -2.61
N ASP A 230 10.42 -22.75 -2.09
CA ASP A 230 9.28 -23.20 -2.91
C ASP A 230 8.85 -22.10 -3.90
N LEU A 231 8.97 -22.42 -5.18
CA LEU A 231 8.57 -21.57 -6.31
C LEU A 231 7.08 -21.17 -6.29
N TYR A 232 6.24 -22.00 -5.67
CA TYR A 232 4.77 -21.89 -5.75
C TYR A 232 4.12 -21.32 -4.47
N GLU A 233 4.92 -20.85 -3.54
CA GLU A 233 4.43 -20.22 -2.34
C GLU A 233 3.54 -19.00 -2.63
N LYS A 234 2.63 -18.74 -1.69
CA LYS A 234 1.65 -17.64 -1.82
C LYS A 234 1.56 -16.84 -0.54
N ASN A 235 1.33 -15.56 -0.70
CA ASN A 235 1.00 -14.67 0.40
C ASN A 235 -0.47 -14.83 0.85
N ILE A 236 -0.88 -14.10 1.89
CA ILE A 236 -2.27 -14.15 2.43
C ILE A 236 -3.33 -13.68 1.41
N TYR A 237 -2.94 -13.00 0.33
CA TYR A 237 -3.82 -12.57 -0.77
C TYR A 237 -3.90 -13.61 -1.89
N ASN A 238 -3.30 -14.78 -1.70
CA ASN A 238 -3.19 -15.87 -2.68
C ASN A 238 -2.39 -15.48 -3.96
N TRP A 239 -1.43 -14.55 -3.82
CA TRP A 239 -0.52 -14.15 -4.88
C TRP A 239 0.77 -14.95 -4.76
N ASP A 240 1.12 -15.66 -5.83
CA ASP A 240 2.40 -16.34 -6.02
C ASP A 240 3.43 -15.43 -6.71
N ALA A 241 4.67 -15.90 -6.84
CA ALA A 241 5.76 -15.14 -7.44
C ALA A 241 5.45 -14.70 -8.88
N LEU A 242 4.85 -15.58 -9.70
CA LEU A 242 4.48 -15.24 -11.09
C LEU A 242 3.41 -14.15 -11.14
N SER A 243 2.39 -14.26 -10.31
CA SER A 243 1.32 -13.26 -10.21
C SER A 243 1.84 -11.89 -9.78
N LEU A 244 2.77 -11.86 -8.82
CA LEU A 244 3.40 -10.63 -8.33
C LEU A 244 4.28 -9.98 -9.39
N SER A 245 5.13 -10.78 -10.08
CA SER A 245 5.99 -10.31 -11.17
C SER A 245 5.17 -9.73 -12.33
N ILE A 246 4.09 -10.39 -12.73
CA ILE A 246 3.18 -9.91 -13.78
C ILE A 246 2.54 -8.59 -13.37
N ARG A 247 2.04 -8.51 -12.16
CA ARG A 247 1.40 -7.31 -11.62
C ARG A 247 2.35 -6.12 -11.59
N SER A 248 3.59 -6.34 -11.20
CA SER A 248 4.65 -5.32 -11.10
C SER A 248 5.36 -5.04 -12.43
N ASP A 249 4.96 -5.71 -13.54
CA ASP A 249 5.56 -5.59 -14.88
C ASP A 249 7.03 -6.02 -14.98
N GLN A 250 7.42 -6.98 -14.16
CA GLN A 250 8.79 -7.47 -14.06
C GLN A 250 9.03 -8.59 -15.11
N LYS A 251 9.31 -8.19 -16.34
CA LYS A 251 9.36 -9.10 -17.50
C LYS A 251 10.41 -10.19 -17.35
N ASP A 252 11.60 -9.83 -16.89
CA ASP A 252 12.72 -10.78 -16.72
C ASP A 252 12.41 -11.81 -15.64
N ALA A 253 11.78 -11.39 -14.55
CA ALA A 253 11.30 -12.29 -13.50
C ALA A 253 10.19 -13.21 -14.01
N VAL A 254 9.24 -12.70 -14.80
CA VAL A 254 8.20 -13.50 -15.44
C VAL A 254 8.84 -14.56 -16.35
N GLU A 255 9.80 -14.18 -17.20
CA GLU A 255 10.46 -15.12 -18.11
C GLU A 255 11.24 -16.19 -17.34
N MET A 256 11.97 -15.78 -16.30
CA MET A 256 12.70 -16.70 -15.42
C MET A 256 11.76 -17.72 -14.77
N LEU A 257 10.65 -17.25 -14.17
CA LEU A 257 9.67 -18.10 -13.50
C LEU A 257 9.01 -19.07 -14.48
N LEU A 258 8.67 -18.62 -15.68
CA LEU A 258 8.10 -19.48 -16.73
C LEU A 258 9.07 -20.58 -17.19
N LYS A 259 10.39 -20.29 -17.21
CA LYS A 259 11.42 -21.28 -17.53
C LYS A 259 11.66 -22.27 -16.39
N SER A 260 11.52 -21.83 -15.15
CA SER A 260 11.83 -22.62 -13.94
C SER A 260 10.67 -23.51 -13.49
N GLY A 261 9.44 -23.25 -13.93
CA GLY A 261 8.24 -23.96 -13.45
C GLY A 261 7.40 -24.55 -14.56
N ASP A 262 7.06 -25.83 -14.42
CA ASP A 262 6.18 -26.58 -15.32
C ASP A 262 4.69 -26.55 -14.88
N LYS A 263 4.42 -26.17 -13.65
CA LYS A 263 3.08 -26.23 -13.02
C LYS A 263 2.19 -25.01 -13.23
N TRP A 264 2.69 -23.94 -13.86
CA TRP A 264 1.91 -22.73 -14.09
C TRP A 264 0.65 -22.95 -14.93
N ASN A 265 0.61 -24.06 -15.66
CA ASN A 265 -0.50 -24.48 -16.52
C ASN A 265 -1.57 -25.29 -15.76
N ASN A 266 -1.41 -25.50 -14.46
CA ASN A 266 -2.27 -26.38 -13.70
C ASN A 266 -3.68 -25.79 -13.55
N LYS A 267 -4.65 -26.62 -13.90
CA LYS A 267 -6.11 -26.37 -13.87
C LYS A 267 -6.68 -26.19 -12.44
N ASP A 268 -5.83 -25.91 -11.47
CA ASP A 268 -6.28 -25.67 -10.09
C ASP A 268 -6.94 -24.29 -10.03
N ARG A 269 -8.26 -24.30 -10.14
CA ARG A 269 -9.17 -23.15 -10.33
C ARG A 269 -9.23 -22.19 -9.13
N GLN A 270 -8.41 -22.41 -8.11
CA GLN A 270 -8.27 -21.50 -6.96
C GLN A 270 -7.16 -20.46 -7.15
N VAL A 271 -6.33 -20.59 -8.19
CA VAL A 271 -5.25 -19.66 -8.51
C VAL A 271 -5.75 -18.66 -9.54
N THR A 272 -5.48 -17.40 -9.32
CA THR A 272 -5.70 -16.34 -10.30
C THR A 272 -4.87 -16.66 -11.55
N ASN A 273 -5.51 -16.86 -12.70
CA ASN A 273 -4.82 -17.23 -13.94
C ASN A 273 -3.81 -16.13 -14.32
N PRO A 274 -2.52 -16.43 -14.51
CA PRO A 274 -1.50 -15.47 -14.89
C PRO A 274 -1.87 -14.64 -16.14
N TYR A 275 -2.53 -15.26 -17.11
CA TYR A 275 -3.00 -14.56 -18.31
C TYR A 275 -4.08 -13.51 -18.00
N GLU A 276 -5.01 -13.81 -17.09
CA GLU A 276 -6.05 -12.86 -16.67
C GLU A 276 -5.45 -11.68 -15.90
N ILE A 277 -4.41 -11.93 -15.09
CA ILE A 277 -3.67 -10.88 -14.41
C ILE A 277 -3.00 -9.96 -15.44
N ALA A 278 -2.23 -10.55 -16.37
CA ALA A 278 -1.52 -9.79 -17.40
C ALA A 278 -2.47 -8.97 -18.27
N ALA A 279 -3.63 -9.54 -18.63
CA ALA A 279 -4.64 -8.84 -19.39
C ALA A 279 -5.32 -7.73 -18.58
N GLY A 280 -5.64 -7.97 -17.31
CA GLY A 280 -6.21 -6.98 -16.40
C GLY A 280 -5.32 -5.76 -16.18
N TYR A 281 -4.01 -5.98 -16.09
CA TYR A 281 -3.00 -4.92 -15.98
C TYR A 281 -2.47 -4.43 -17.34
N ARG A 282 -3.01 -4.93 -18.48
CA ARG A 282 -2.64 -4.56 -19.86
C ARG A 282 -1.17 -4.78 -20.20
N ARG A 283 -0.57 -5.84 -19.66
CA ARG A 283 0.83 -6.20 -19.88
C ARG A 283 1.00 -6.96 -21.20
N LYS A 284 1.04 -6.25 -22.34
CA LYS A 284 1.03 -6.85 -23.68
C LYS A 284 2.18 -7.81 -23.90
N GLU A 285 3.41 -7.43 -23.57
CA GLU A 285 4.60 -8.25 -23.75
C GLU A 285 4.54 -9.53 -22.91
N VAL A 286 4.08 -9.40 -21.65
CA VAL A 286 3.86 -10.55 -20.77
C VAL A 286 2.77 -11.48 -21.33
N LEU A 287 1.69 -10.94 -21.92
CA LEU A 287 0.68 -11.75 -22.58
C LEU A 287 1.24 -12.58 -23.73
N ASP A 288 2.15 -12.01 -24.51
CA ASP A 288 2.78 -12.73 -25.61
C ASP A 288 3.77 -13.78 -25.09
N MET A 289 4.51 -13.50 -24.01
CA MET A 289 5.33 -14.51 -23.31
C MET A 289 4.46 -15.67 -22.82
N LEU A 290 3.36 -15.39 -22.10
CA LEU A 290 2.47 -16.42 -21.56
C LEU A 290 1.89 -17.32 -22.65
N LYS A 291 1.55 -16.77 -23.83
CA LYS A 291 1.09 -17.55 -25.00
C LYS A 291 2.17 -18.51 -25.50
N ASN A 292 3.44 -18.06 -25.55
CA ASN A 292 4.56 -18.91 -25.98
C ASN A 292 4.78 -20.10 -25.04
N TYR A 293 4.42 -19.97 -23.77
CA TYR A 293 4.44 -21.06 -22.78
C TYR A 293 3.10 -21.82 -22.68
N ASN A 294 2.19 -21.66 -23.66
CA ASN A 294 0.86 -22.28 -23.70
C ASN A 294 -0.03 -21.93 -22.49
N ILE A 295 0.28 -20.86 -21.78
CA ILE A 295 -0.57 -20.31 -20.72
C ILE A 295 -1.56 -19.37 -21.39
N GLN A 296 -2.77 -19.88 -21.61
CA GLN A 296 -3.85 -19.10 -22.23
C GLN A 296 -4.89 -18.74 -21.17
N GLY A 297 -5.46 -17.57 -21.33
CA GLY A 297 -6.66 -17.20 -20.59
C GLY A 297 -7.81 -18.14 -20.99
N PHE A 298 -8.69 -18.39 -20.07
CA PHE A 298 -9.95 -19.00 -20.47
C PHE A 298 -10.58 -18.12 -21.55
N ASN A 299 -10.92 -18.71 -22.69
CA ASN A 299 -11.61 -18.04 -23.79
C ASN A 299 -12.98 -17.54 -23.33
N SER A 300 -12.98 -16.47 -22.56
CA SER A 300 -14.22 -15.85 -22.11
C SER A 300 -14.00 -14.36 -21.87
N HIS A 301 -14.17 -13.58 -22.92
CA HIS A 301 -14.76 -12.26 -22.75
C HIS A 301 -16.17 -12.45 -22.15
N ARG A 302 -16.25 -13.02 -20.95
CA ARG A 302 -17.52 -13.29 -20.29
C ARG A 302 -17.72 -12.23 -19.23
N PHE A 303 -18.86 -11.58 -19.32
CA PHE A 303 -19.41 -10.81 -18.23
C PHE A 303 -19.63 -11.75 -17.04
N ASN A 304 -18.61 -11.93 -16.19
CA ASN A 304 -18.63 -12.85 -15.06
C ASN A 304 -18.86 -12.15 -13.72
N GLN A 305 -18.91 -10.84 -13.72
CA GLN A 305 -19.28 -10.05 -12.55
C GLN A 305 -20.67 -9.47 -12.75
N ALA A 306 -21.58 -9.78 -11.86
CA ALA A 306 -22.87 -9.14 -11.79
C ALA A 306 -23.00 -8.33 -10.50
N ALA A 307 -23.75 -7.26 -10.54
CA ALA A 307 -24.11 -6.52 -9.35
C ALA A 307 -25.58 -6.11 -9.37
N VAL A 308 -26.20 -6.18 -8.20
CA VAL A 308 -27.52 -5.60 -7.95
C VAL A 308 -27.32 -4.37 -7.08
N SER A 309 -27.85 -3.25 -7.52
CA SER A 309 -27.66 -1.96 -6.87
C SER A 309 -28.98 -1.36 -6.45
N LEU A 310 -29.00 -0.78 -5.27
CA LEU A 310 -30.01 0.16 -4.84
C LEU A 310 -29.43 1.57 -4.95
N SER A 311 -30.16 2.49 -5.52
CA SER A 311 -29.70 3.86 -5.72
C SER A 311 -30.77 4.88 -5.40
N THR A 312 -30.30 6.04 -4.98
CA THR A 312 -31.12 7.25 -4.84
C THR A 312 -30.52 8.31 -5.76
N ARG A 313 -31.36 8.91 -6.59
CA ARG A 313 -31.03 10.09 -7.39
C ARG A 313 -31.77 11.27 -6.82
N PHE A 314 -31.09 12.38 -6.69
CA PHE A 314 -31.72 13.61 -6.19
C PHE A 314 -31.24 14.83 -6.96
N THR A 315 -32.12 15.75 -7.09
CA THR A 315 -31.89 17.15 -7.50
C THR A 315 -32.38 18.07 -6.39
N LEU A 316 -32.21 19.36 -6.55
CA LEU A 316 -32.76 20.34 -5.60
C LEU A 316 -34.28 20.24 -5.39
N LYS A 317 -34.99 19.59 -6.34
CA LYS A 317 -36.47 19.54 -6.33
C LYS A 317 -37.07 18.13 -6.28
N ASN A 318 -36.30 17.10 -6.65
CA ASN A 318 -36.83 15.76 -6.85
C ASN A 318 -35.90 14.69 -6.27
N ILE A 319 -36.50 13.65 -5.71
CA ILE A 319 -35.83 12.43 -5.25
C ILE A 319 -36.41 11.26 -6.02
N TYR A 320 -35.55 10.40 -6.55
CA TYR A 320 -35.87 9.13 -7.17
C TYR A 320 -35.17 8.01 -6.43
N THR A 321 -35.84 6.90 -6.24
CA THR A 321 -35.26 5.69 -5.69
C THR A 321 -35.45 4.56 -6.70
N GLY A 322 -34.47 3.66 -6.81
CA GLY A 322 -34.58 2.59 -7.77
C GLY A 322 -33.53 1.54 -7.57
N PHE A 323 -33.58 0.58 -8.47
CA PHE A 323 -32.63 -0.52 -8.53
C PHE A 323 -32.06 -0.65 -9.93
N SER A 324 -30.84 -1.20 -9.99
CA SER A 324 -30.21 -1.53 -11.26
C SER A 324 -29.46 -2.84 -11.18
N PHE A 325 -29.36 -3.50 -12.32
CA PHE A 325 -28.54 -4.66 -12.55
C PHE A 325 -27.37 -4.24 -13.45
N SER A 326 -26.19 -4.72 -13.15
CA SER A 326 -25.04 -4.52 -14.00
C SER A 326 -24.26 -5.81 -14.18
N PHE A 327 -23.68 -5.95 -15.38
CA PHE A 327 -22.77 -7.03 -15.73
C PHE A 327 -21.49 -6.40 -16.24
N LYS A 328 -20.36 -6.86 -15.75
CA LYS A 328 -19.05 -6.31 -16.06
C LYS A 328 -18.10 -7.40 -16.54
N GLU A 329 -17.36 -7.09 -17.57
CA GLU A 329 -16.20 -7.85 -18.01
C GLU A 329 -14.98 -7.34 -17.24
N PRO A 330 -14.32 -8.20 -16.42
CA PRO A 330 -13.26 -7.75 -15.49
C PRO A 330 -12.01 -7.20 -16.18
N LEU A 331 -11.65 -7.77 -17.34
CA LEU A 331 -10.39 -7.44 -18.01
C LEU A 331 -10.43 -6.06 -18.65
N SER A 332 -11.50 -5.74 -19.38
CA SER A 332 -11.68 -4.41 -20.01
C SER A 332 -12.23 -3.38 -19.04
N SER A 333 -12.75 -3.85 -17.90
CA SER A 333 -13.52 -3.03 -16.96
C SER A 333 -14.74 -2.33 -17.58
N ILE A 334 -15.20 -2.84 -18.72
CA ILE A 334 -16.41 -2.38 -19.40
C ILE A 334 -17.58 -3.23 -18.95
N GLY A 335 -18.73 -2.61 -18.78
CA GLY A 335 -19.94 -3.31 -18.39
C GLY A 335 -21.19 -2.72 -19.02
N ILE A 336 -22.25 -3.49 -18.93
CA ILE A 336 -23.61 -3.07 -19.26
C ILE A 336 -24.40 -2.89 -17.98
N LEU A 337 -25.28 -1.94 -17.96
CA LEU A 337 -26.19 -1.70 -16.84
C LEU A 337 -27.61 -1.49 -17.37
N ALA A 338 -28.57 -1.89 -16.57
CA ALA A 338 -29.98 -1.59 -16.79
C ALA A 338 -30.67 -1.35 -15.44
N GLY A 339 -31.59 -0.44 -15.38
CA GLY A 339 -32.25 -0.13 -14.13
C GLY A 339 -33.56 0.61 -14.31
N PHE A 340 -34.23 0.72 -13.18
CA PHE A 340 -35.51 1.39 -13.04
C PHE A 340 -35.49 2.26 -11.79
N ASP A 341 -35.87 3.52 -11.94
CA ASP A 341 -36.03 4.46 -10.84
C ASP A 341 -37.42 5.10 -10.87
N THR A 342 -37.95 5.34 -9.71
CA THR A 342 -39.27 5.97 -9.57
C THR A 342 -39.24 7.02 -8.45
N LYS A 343 -40.05 8.05 -8.58
CA LYS A 343 -40.31 8.96 -7.45
C LYS A 343 -41.10 8.22 -6.37
N PRO A 344 -40.65 8.18 -5.12
CA PRO A 344 -41.38 7.53 -4.04
C PRO A 344 -42.70 8.25 -3.70
N PHE A 345 -42.73 9.56 -3.97
CA PHE A 345 -43.89 10.40 -3.65
C PHE A 345 -44.38 11.17 -4.86
N TYR A 346 -45.66 11.52 -4.87
CA TYR A 346 -46.23 12.41 -5.87
C TYR A 346 -45.72 13.84 -5.66
N THR A 347 -45.34 14.49 -6.74
CA THR A 347 -45.05 15.94 -6.75
C THR A 347 -46.25 16.70 -7.27
N SER A 348 -46.58 17.77 -6.58
CA SER A 348 -47.64 18.69 -7.07
C SER A 348 -46.99 19.64 -8.08
N VAL A 349 -47.57 19.68 -9.28
CA VAL A 349 -47.13 20.56 -10.36
C VAL A 349 -48.25 21.54 -10.66
N LEU A 350 -47.91 22.84 -10.68
CA LEU A 350 -48.82 23.93 -11.06
C LEU A 350 -48.57 24.25 -12.54
N VAL A 351 -49.58 24.08 -13.37
CA VAL A 351 -49.55 24.46 -14.78
C VAL A 351 -50.45 25.65 -15.01
N LYS A 352 -49.93 26.69 -15.64
CA LYS A 352 -50.66 27.87 -16.02
C LYS A 352 -51.42 27.57 -17.33
N GLU A 353 -52.72 27.63 -17.31
CA GLU A 353 -53.61 27.37 -18.47
C GLU A 353 -53.98 28.67 -19.21
N SER A 354 -54.19 29.75 -18.45
CA SER A 354 -54.47 31.10 -18.96
C SER A 354 -53.86 32.15 -18.05
N GLU A 355 -54.02 33.44 -18.37
CA GLU A 355 -53.42 34.52 -17.57
C GLU A 355 -53.73 34.47 -16.07
N ASN A 356 -54.86 33.90 -15.67
CA ASN A 356 -55.27 33.86 -14.25
C ASN A 356 -55.69 32.45 -13.78
N THR A 357 -55.54 31.38 -14.61
CA THR A 357 -55.96 30.04 -14.25
C THR A 357 -54.76 29.11 -14.13
N TYR A 358 -54.69 28.47 -12.96
CA TYR A 358 -53.64 27.49 -12.69
C TYR A 358 -54.28 26.18 -12.23
N TYR A 359 -53.81 25.07 -12.83
CA TYR A 359 -54.17 23.73 -12.39
C TYR A 359 -53.05 23.09 -11.60
N GLN A 360 -53.41 22.46 -10.50
CA GLN A 360 -52.50 21.66 -9.70
C GLN A 360 -52.80 20.19 -9.98
N TYR A 361 -51.79 19.50 -10.44
CA TYR A 361 -51.88 18.04 -10.57
C TYR A 361 -50.78 17.33 -9.83
N LYS A 362 -51.00 16.06 -9.50
CA LYS A 362 -50.01 15.21 -8.83
C LYS A 362 -49.35 14.33 -9.88
N GLU A 363 -48.01 14.43 -9.95
CA GLU A 363 -47.20 13.69 -10.90
C GLU A 363 -46.29 12.68 -10.17
N LYS A 364 -46.25 11.45 -10.65
CA LYS A 364 -45.27 10.43 -10.29
C LYS A 364 -44.58 9.98 -11.56
N SER A 365 -43.29 10.28 -11.65
CA SER A 365 -42.50 9.93 -12.83
C SER A 365 -41.54 8.78 -12.54
N SER A 366 -41.34 7.95 -13.53
CA SER A 366 -40.42 6.81 -13.49
C SER A 366 -39.46 6.86 -14.67
N PHE A 367 -38.34 6.19 -14.54
CA PHE A 367 -37.28 6.19 -15.53
C PHE A 367 -36.71 4.78 -15.67
N ILE A 368 -36.82 4.21 -16.87
CA ILE A 368 -36.15 2.97 -17.27
C ILE A 368 -34.95 3.34 -18.10
N TYR A 369 -33.78 2.75 -17.80
CA TYR A 369 -32.57 3.05 -18.52
C TYR A 369 -31.71 1.80 -18.73
N ALA A 370 -30.91 1.85 -19.81
CA ALA A 370 -29.83 0.90 -20.06
C ALA A 370 -28.62 1.66 -20.62
N GLY A 371 -27.45 1.14 -20.40
CA GLY A 371 -26.23 1.84 -20.82
C GLY A 371 -24.97 1.02 -20.68
N LEU A 372 -23.88 1.63 -21.09
CA LEU A 372 -22.53 1.13 -20.95
C LEU A 372 -21.80 1.91 -19.86
N PHE A 373 -20.94 1.23 -19.13
CA PHE A 373 -20.04 1.88 -18.18
C PHE A 373 -18.63 1.34 -18.29
N ARG A 374 -17.67 2.12 -17.81
CA ARG A 374 -16.27 1.72 -17.66
C ARG A 374 -15.73 2.18 -16.32
N ASP A 375 -15.09 1.26 -15.62
CA ASP A 375 -14.42 1.54 -14.36
C ASP A 375 -12.92 1.73 -14.59
N PHE A 376 -12.35 2.73 -13.93
CA PHE A 376 -10.92 3.03 -13.92
C PHE A 376 -10.43 2.85 -12.48
N ASN A 377 -9.49 1.96 -12.27
CA ASN A 377 -8.93 1.73 -10.94
C ASN A 377 -8.07 2.93 -10.52
N LEU A 378 -8.35 3.52 -9.37
CA LEU A 378 -7.61 4.63 -8.80
C LEU A 378 -6.62 4.18 -7.72
N THR A 379 -6.88 3.04 -7.08
CA THR A 379 -6.04 2.53 -5.99
C THR A 379 -5.89 1.02 -6.09
N ASP A 380 -4.66 0.55 -6.01
CA ASP A 380 -4.37 -0.88 -5.91
C ASP A 380 -4.44 -1.33 -4.45
N ASN A 381 -5.50 -2.08 -4.11
CA ASN A 381 -5.65 -2.85 -2.87
C ASN A 381 -5.28 -2.15 -1.54
N MET A 382 -5.63 -0.87 -1.38
CA MET A 382 -5.54 -0.23 -0.08
C MET A 382 -6.60 -0.81 0.87
N PHE A 383 -6.20 -1.44 1.98
CA PHE A 383 -7.10 -1.93 3.05
C PHE A 383 -8.19 -2.95 2.62
N ARG A 384 -7.89 -3.88 1.70
CA ARG A 384 -8.89 -4.83 1.14
C ARG A 384 -10.08 -4.13 0.47
N SER A 385 -9.89 -2.91 0.02
CA SER A 385 -10.88 -2.10 -0.68
C SER A 385 -10.23 -1.43 -1.89
N ASN A 386 -10.99 -1.28 -2.96
CA ASN A 386 -10.54 -0.62 -4.18
C ASN A 386 -11.40 0.60 -4.45
N LEU A 387 -10.77 1.70 -4.81
CA LEU A 387 -11.45 2.90 -5.27
C LEU A 387 -11.40 2.96 -6.79
N TYR A 388 -12.56 3.17 -7.41
CA TYR A 388 -12.71 3.30 -8.86
C TYR A 388 -13.32 4.65 -9.22
N PHE A 389 -12.86 5.21 -10.33
CA PHE A 389 -13.59 6.22 -11.06
C PHE A 389 -14.38 5.52 -12.17
N SER A 390 -15.68 5.75 -12.25
CA SER A 390 -16.56 5.13 -13.24
C SER A 390 -17.23 6.18 -14.09
N THR A 391 -17.19 5.97 -15.39
CA THR A 391 -17.98 6.74 -16.34
C THR A 391 -19.04 5.85 -16.98
N SER A 392 -20.24 6.39 -17.21
CA SER A 392 -21.26 5.68 -17.94
C SER A 392 -22.00 6.57 -18.93
N LEU A 393 -22.52 5.94 -19.97
CA LEU A 393 -23.44 6.53 -20.92
C LEU A 393 -24.68 5.67 -20.97
N SER A 394 -25.77 6.18 -20.47
CA SER A 394 -27.05 5.48 -20.42
C SER A 394 -28.07 6.16 -21.32
N ALA A 395 -28.89 5.35 -21.95
CA ALA A 395 -30.08 5.80 -22.68
C ALA A 395 -31.31 5.32 -21.94
N GLY A 396 -32.27 6.18 -21.75
CA GLY A 396 -33.43 5.81 -20.97
C GLY A 396 -34.69 6.56 -21.36
N TYR A 397 -35.77 6.02 -20.88
CA TYR A 397 -37.12 6.47 -21.20
C TYR A 397 -37.81 6.93 -19.92
N PHE A 398 -38.19 8.20 -19.91
CA PHE A 398 -39.00 8.79 -18.85
C PHE A 398 -40.48 8.60 -19.18
N PHE A 399 -41.23 8.11 -18.21
CA PHE A 399 -42.68 8.01 -18.31
C PHE A 399 -43.32 8.44 -16.99
N THR A 400 -44.53 8.97 -17.09
CA THR A 400 -45.31 9.37 -15.94
C THR A 400 -46.49 8.42 -15.80
N GLU A 401 -46.65 7.89 -14.57
CA GLU A 401 -47.81 7.07 -14.21
C GLU A 401 -48.85 7.94 -13.47
N ASN A 402 -50.11 7.70 -13.75
CA ASN A 402 -51.30 8.26 -13.09
C ASN A 402 -51.40 9.79 -13.11
N PHE A 403 -51.84 10.30 -14.22
CA PHE A 403 -52.42 11.63 -14.30
C PHE A 403 -53.82 11.66 -13.67
N LYS A 404 -53.98 12.44 -12.62
CA LYS A 404 -55.30 12.87 -12.13
C LYS A 404 -55.50 14.33 -12.48
N GLY A 405 -56.09 14.60 -13.63
CA GLY A 405 -56.39 15.96 -14.12
C GLY A 405 -56.28 16.04 -15.67
N THR A 406 -56.97 16.95 -16.24
CA THR A 406 -57.19 17.21 -17.66
C THR A 406 -56.10 16.85 -18.69
N GLU A 407 -56.47 16.70 -19.93
CA GLU A 407 -55.89 16.20 -21.19
C GLU A 407 -54.42 16.53 -21.56
N ILE A 408 -53.61 17.07 -20.67
CA ILE A 408 -52.18 17.30 -20.97
C ILE A 408 -51.40 16.03 -20.65
N ILE A 409 -51.19 15.19 -21.65
CA ILE A 409 -50.32 14.02 -21.55
C ILE A 409 -48.88 14.50 -21.54
N PRO A 410 -48.07 14.24 -20.48
CA PRO A 410 -46.66 14.56 -20.49
C PRO A 410 -45.98 13.85 -21.65
N GLU A 411 -45.17 14.58 -22.38
CA GLU A 411 -44.41 13.99 -23.49
C GLU A 411 -43.45 12.90 -22.94
N ARG A 412 -43.66 11.69 -23.43
CA ARG A 412 -42.76 10.56 -23.23
C ARG A 412 -41.48 10.85 -23.98
N LYS A 413 -40.35 10.97 -23.27
CA LYS A 413 -39.09 11.34 -23.93
C LYS A 413 -37.97 10.37 -23.64
N PHE A 414 -37.29 10.02 -24.72
CA PHE A 414 -36.02 9.30 -24.67
C PHE A 414 -34.89 10.26 -24.39
N LYS A 415 -33.96 9.91 -23.47
CA LYS A 415 -32.84 10.75 -23.07
C LYS A 415 -31.57 9.96 -22.95
N ILE A 416 -30.47 10.62 -23.29
CA ILE A 416 -29.10 10.12 -23.07
C ILE A 416 -28.56 10.79 -21.81
N VAL A 417 -28.06 9.98 -20.88
CA VAL A 417 -27.58 10.41 -19.58
C VAL A 417 -26.13 10.01 -19.40
N PRO A 418 -25.19 10.91 -19.66
CA PRO A 418 -23.82 10.70 -19.27
C PRO A 418 -23.67 10.85 -17.75
N SER A 419 -22.82 10.02 -17.15
CA SER A 419 -22.53 10.09 -15.71
C SER A 419 -21.07 9.84 -15.39
N ALA A 420 -20.65 10.37 -14.24
CA ALA A 420 -19.37 10.10 -13.63
C ALA A 420 -19.56 9.82 -12.14
N SER A 421 -18.92 8.80 -11.61
CA SER A 421 -19.05 8.42 -10.20
C SER A 421 -17.75 7.87 -9.63
N LEU A 422 -17.60 8.05 -8.32
CA LEU A 422 -16.61 7.34 -7.51
C LEU A 422 -17.28 6.11 -6.90
N LYS A 423 -16.62 4.96 -7.02
CA LYS A 423 -17.06 3.68 -6.48
C LYS A 423 -16.02 3.16 -5.50
N TRP A 424 -16.45 2.83 -4.31
CA TRP A 424 -15.62 2.21 -3.30
C TRP A 424 -16.07 0.77 -3.06
N ASN A 425 -15.23 -0.17 -3.46
CA ASN A 425 -15.50 -1.60 -3.29
C ASN A 425 -14.90 -2.09 -1.99
N ILE A 426 -15.74 -2.62 -1.11
CA ILE A 426 -15.36 -3.24 0.16
C ILE A 426 -15.85 -4.69 0.12
N ARG A 427 -14.97 -5.63 -0.20
CA ARG A 427 -15.33 -7.05 -0.38
C ARG A 427 -16.42 -7.22 -1.45
N LYS A 428 -17.63 -7.66 -1.03
CA LYS A 428 -18.78 -7.85 -1.92
C LYS A 428 -19.70 -6.61 -2.03
N LEU A 429 -19.45 -5.59 -1.25
CA LEU A 429 -20.22 -4.36 -1.23
C LEU A 429 -19.51 -3.26 -2.02
N THR A 430 -20.23 -2.55 -2.86
CA THR A 430 -19.79 -1.32 -3.50
C THR A 430 -20.66 -0.17 -3.03
N ILE A 431 -20.04 0.88 -2.52
CA ILE A 431 -20.69 2.15 -2.24
C ILE A 431 -20.28 3.11 -3.36
N TYR A 432 -21.22 3.87 -3.91
CA TYR A 432 -20.91 4.82 -4.96
C TYR A 432 -21.64 6.14 -4.80
N SER A 433 -21.00 7.19 -5.27
CA SER A 433 -21.59 8.52 -5.40
C SER A 433 -21.10 9.17 -6.69
N GLY A 434 -21.97 9.85 -7.40
CA GLY A 434 -21.62 10.45 -8.68
C GLY A 434 -22.61 11.49 -9.15
N VAL A 435 -22.29 12.04 -10.30
CA VAL A 435 -23.05 13.10 -10.97
C VAL A 435 -23.56 12.58 -12.31
N GLU A 436 -24.80 12.86 -12.60
CA GLU A 436 -25.45 12.56 -13.87
C GLU A 436 -25.95 13.86 -14.51
N LEU A 437 -25.74 14.00 -15.81
CA LEU A 437 -26.26 15.13 -16.57
C LEU A 437 -27.53 14.70 -17.29
N VAL A 438 -28.67 15.20 -16.83
CA VAL A 438 -29.96 14.91 -17.44
C VAL A 438 -30.50 16.18 -18.09
N THR A 439 -30.62 16.18 -19.42
CA THR A 439 -31.28 17.27 -20.14
C THR A 439 -32.80 17.11 -19.99
N THR A 440 -33.44 18.01 -19.29
CA THR A 440 -34.90 18.06 -19.17
C THR A 440 -35.45 19.29 -19.88
N ASP A 441 -36.40 19.09 -20.81
CA ASP A 441 -36.99 20.21 -21.57
C ASP A 441 -37.94 21.05 -20.72
N TYR A 442 -38.37 20.53 -19.57
CA TYR A 442 -39.25 21.24 -18.63
C TYR A 442 -38.55 22.37 -17.85
N HIS A 443 -37.22 22.34 -17.76
CA HIS A 443 -36.43 23.43 -17.22
C HIS A 443 -35.34 23.75 -18.23
N LYS A 444 -35.33 24.96 -18.75
CA LYS A 444 -34.36 25.49 -19.73
C LYS A 444 -32.89 25.42 -19.29
N SER A 445 -32.60 24.89 -18.11
CA SER A 445 -31.27 24.61 -17.60
C SER A 445 -31.11 23.10 -17.43
N GLY A 446 -30.10 22.51 -18.05
CA GLY A 446 -29.74 21.11 -17.84
C GLY A 446 -29.65 20.79 -16.33
N SER A 447 -30.35 19.77 -15.88
CA SER A 447 -30.36 19.42 -14.46
C SER A 447 -29.19 18.52 -14.14
N ILE A 448 -28.36 18.95 -13.20
CA ILE A 448 -27.36 18.09 -12.58
C ILE A 448 -28.06 17.23 -11.52
N TRP A 449 -27.94 15.93 -11.65
CA TRP A 449 -28.47 14.96 -10.71
C TRP A 449 -27.31 14.36 -9.92
N VAL A 450 -27.47 14.24 -8.63
CA VAL A 450 -26.53 13.49 -7.79
C VAL A 450 -27.12 12.11 -7.55
N ARG A 451 -26.33 11.08 -7.84
CA ARG A 451 -26.70 9.69 -7.62
C ARG A 451 -25.81 9.10 -6.55
N THR A 452 -26.42 8.53 -5.52
CA THR A 452 -25.73 7.74 -4.50
C THR A 452 -26.38 6.37 -4.40
N GLY A 453 -25.59 5.38 -3.96
CA GLY A 453 -26.17 4.06 -3.78
C GLY A 453 -25.16 3.05 -3.30
N CYS A 454 -25.65 1.84 -3.11
CA CYS A 454 -24.84 0.68 -2.80
C CYS A 454 -25.21 -0.48 -3.71
N SER A 455 -24.25 -1.36 -3.98
CA SER A 455 -24.48 -2.58 -4.76
C SER A 455 -23.82 -3.78 -4.10
N ILE A 456 -24.42 -4.94 -4.31
CA ILE A 456 -23.84 -6.24 -3.92
C ILE A 456 -23.30 -6.87 -5.20
N ASN A 457 -22.02 -7.24 -5.15
CA ASN A 457 -21.32 -7.84 -6.29
C ASN A 457 -21.34 -9.36 -6.20
N PHE A 458 -21.65 -10.01 -7.31
CA PHE A 458 -21.64 -11.45 -7.48
C PHE A 458 -20.56 -11.82 -8.50
N LEU A 459 -19.67 -12.73 -8.10
CA LEU A 459 -18.67 -13.31 -8.99
C LEU A 459 -19.15 -14.69 -9.44
N PHE A 460 -19.32 -14.87 -10.72
CA PHE A 460 -19.74 -16.15 -11.32
C PHE A 460 -18.57 -17.06 -11.70
N SER A 461 -17.34 -16.72 -11.32
CA SER A 461 -16.15 -17.53 -11.62
C SER A 461 -16.17 -18.95 -11.05
N ASN A 462 -17.06 -19.23 -10.09
CA ASN A 462 -17.20 -20.54 -9.44
C ASN A 462 -18.46 -21.32 -9.86
N ILE A 463 -19.19 -20.85 -10.84
CA ILE A 463 -20.24 -21.69 -11.42
C ILE A 463 -19.50 -22.80 -12.18
N LYS A 464 -19.30 -23.95 -11.51
CA LYS A 464 -19.02 -25.20 -12.21
C LYS A 464 -20.07 -25.31 -13.28
N THR A 465 -19.69 -25.13 -14.56
CA THR A 465 -20.57 -25.62 -15.62
C THR A 465 -20.88 -27.05 -15.26
N PRO A 466 -22.15 -27.43 -15.12
CA PRO A 466 -22.47 -28.81 -14.89
C PRO A 466 -21.76 -29.59 -15.98
N ALA A 467 -20.82 -30.40 -15.57
CA ALA A 467 -20.14 -31.27 -16.48
C ALA A 467 -21.19 -32.20 -17.02
N LYS A 468 -21.55 -31.98 -18.29
CA LYS A 468 -22.00 -32.99 -19.20
C LYS A 468 -23.37 -33.64 -19.05
N THR A 469 -23.98 -33.54 -20.16
CA THR A 469 -24.88 -34.54 -20.73
C THR A 469 -26.12 -34.84 -19.93
N ILE A 470 -27.09 -33.99 -20.11
CA ILE A 470 -28.46 -34.47 -20.22
C ILE A 470 -28.47 -35.32 -21.49
N ARG A 471 -28.28 -36.62 -21.35
CA ARG A 471 -28.71 -37.57 -22.38
C ARG A 471 -30.22 -37.64 -22.24
N TRP A 472 -30.91 -37.07 -23.19
CA TRP A 472 -32.29 -37.34 -23.40
C TRP A 472 -32.38 -38.76 -23.96
N TYR A 473 -33.02 -39.68 -23.24
CA TYR A 473 -33.53 -40.91 -23.74
C TYR A 473 -34.95 -40.66 -24.19
#